data_094a888bd776201333e84f865d863638
#
_entry.id   094a888bd776201333e84f865d863638
#
_cell.length_a   1.000
_cell.length_b   1.000
_cell.length_c   1.000
_cell.angle_alpha   90.00
_cell.angle_beta   90.00
_cell.angle_gamma   90.00
#
_symmetry.space_group_name_H-M   'P 1'
#
loop_
_entity.id
_entity.type
_entity.pdbx_description
1 polymer ?
#
loop_
_entity_poly.entity_id
_entity_poly.type
_entity_poly.pdbx_seq_one_letter_code
_entity_poly.pdbx_strand_id
1 'polypeptide(L)'
;ELNAFYEVFIKEKQVGFEAVKAEYEALAKANENSWRILFSIANVFSYNEYFKEAIPMWQKTFDCMPKPRYTDSFEAMAQCCVRMGDHESAVEYYKKELELLREDWGLKYGAEVDALEEEIRALQ
;
A
#
# COMPACT_ATOMS: atom_id res chain seq x y z
N GLU A 1 9.13 -17.62 4.16
CA GLU A 1 9.37 -16.20 3.93
C GLU A 1 8.46 -15.30 4.77
N LEU A 2 7.19 -15.63 4.86
CA LEU A 2 6.24 -14.85 5.66
C LEU A 2 6.09 -15.35 7.10
N ASN A 3 6.84 -16.35 7.50
CA ASN A 3 6.73 -16.94 8.83
C ASN A 3 6.94 -15.92 9.96
N ALA A 4 7.94 -15.08 9.83
CA ALA A 4 8.22 -14.04 10.84
C ALA A 4 7.08 -13.02 10.94
N PHE A 5 6.47 -12.67 9.78
CA PHE A 5 5.30 -11.80 9.76
C PHE A 5 4.13 -12.45 10.51
N TYR A 6 3.84 -13.72 10.22
CA TYR A 6 2.72 -14.41 10.86
C TYR A 6 2.90 -14.57 12.36
N GLU A 7 4.13 -14.72 12.83
CA GLU A 7 4.40 -14.76 14.27
C GLU A 7 3.97 -13.46 14.97
N VAL A 8 4.31 -12.32 14.38
CA VAL A 8 3.91 -11.01 14.89
C VAL A 8 2.40 -10.83 14.76
N PHE A 9 1.83 -11.23 13.62
CA PHE A 9 0.40 -11.11 13.35
C PHE A 9 -0.43 -11.91 14.37
N ILE A 10 -0.02 -13.13 14.70
CA ILE A 10 -0.68 -13.95 15.71
C ILE A 10 -0.58 -13.28 17.09
N LYS A 11 0.58 -12.73 17.40
CA LYS A 11 0.78 -12.01 18.68
C LYS A 11 -0.11 -10.77 18.74
N GLU A 12 -0.27 -10.07 17.62
CA GLU A 12 -1.17 -8.92 17.54
C GLU A 12 -2.60 -9.30 17.93
N LYS A 13 -3.08 -10.47 17.48
CA LYS A 13 -4.42 -10.95 17.81
C LYS A 13 -4.59 -11.20 19.30
N GLN A 14 -3.50 -11.45 20.01
CA GLN A 14 -3.51 -11.72 21.44
C GLN A 14 -3.39 -10.45 22.29
N VAL A 15 -2.53 -9.51 21.89
CA VAL A 15 -2.16 -8.36 22.72
C VAL A 15 -2.48 -7.00 22.08
N GLY A 16 -2.93 -6.97 20.83
CA GLY A 16 -3.28 -5.75 20.13
C GLY A 16 -2.13 -5.16 19.32
N PHE A 17 -2.48 -4.30 18.36
CA PHE A 17 -1.51 -3.72 17.44
C PHE A 17 -0.46 -2.85 18.14
N GLU A 18 -0.89 -2.00 19.09
CA GLU A 18 0.03 -1.09 19.77
C GLU A 18 1.17 -1.84 20.46
N ALA A 19 0.89 -3.03 21.01
CA ALA A 19 1.90 -3.82 21.71
C ALA A 19 2.94 -4.43 20.77
N VAL A 20 2.64 -4.58 19.48
CA VAL A 20 3.53 -5.22 18.52
C VAL A 20 3.98 -4.28 17.38
N LYS A 21 3.57 -3.03 17.42
CA LYS A 21 3.92 -2.05 16.39
C LYS A 21 5.42 -1.99 16.15
N ALA A 22 6.21 -1.91 17.21
CA ALA A 22 7.67 -1.86 17.10
C ALA A 22 8.25 -3.14 16.49
N GLU A 23 7.62 -4.28 16.71
CA GLU A 23 8.05 -5.56 16.12
C GLU A 23 7.80 -5.56 14.62
N TYR A 24 6.67 -5.02 14.18
CA TYR A 24 6.40 -4.85 12.74
C TYR A 24 7.41 -3.90 12.09
N GLU A 25 7.72 -2.79 12.74
CA GLU A 25 8.69 -1.82 12.23
C GLU A 25 10.09 -2.44 12.10
N ALA A 26 10.50 -3.20 13.10
CA ALA A 26 11.78 -3.92 13.05
C ALA A 26 11.81 -4.96 11.93
N LEU A 27 10.71 -5.67 11.74
CA LEU A 27 10.60 -6.67 10.68
C LEU A 27 10.66 -6.02 9.30
N ALA A 28 10.00 -4.88 9.10
CA ALA A 28 10.06 -4.15 7.85
C ALA A 28 11.49 -3.69 7.55
N LYS A 29 12.18 -3.18 8.55
CA LYS A 29 13.56 -2.72 8.40
C LYS A 29 14.52 -3.87 8.08
N ALA A 30 14.29 -5.03 8.65
CA ALA A 30 15.11 -6.22 8.39
C ALA A 30 14.85 -6.84 7.01
N ASN A 31 13.78 -6.47 6.34
CA ASN A 31 13.34 -7.07 5.08
C ASN A 31 13.02 -6.03 4.00
N GLU A 32 13.88 -5.03 3.88
CA GLU A 32 13.66 -3.90 2.95
C GLU A 32 13.59 -4.28 1.48
N ASN A 33 14.03 -5.49 1.12
CA ASN A 33 13.99 -5.96 -0.26
C ASN A 33 12.92 -7.03 -0.51
N SER A 34 12.10 -7.31 0.48
CA SER A 34 11.02 -8.30 0.36
C SER A 34 9.68 -7.60 0.22
N TRP A 35 9.19 -7.46 -1.01
CA TRP A 35 7.92 -6.78 -1.24
C TRP A 35 6.75 -7.49 -0.57
N ARG A 36 6.82 -8.83 -0.43
CA ARG A 36 5.73 -9.58 0.22
C ARG A 36 5.61 -9.29 1.70
N ILE A 37 6.75 -9.19 2.39
CA ILE A 37 6.76 -8.84 3.82
C ILE A 37 6.33 -7.39 3.99
N LEU A 38 6.88 -6.48 3.18
CA LEU A 38 6.55 -5.07 3.24
C LEU A 38 5.07 -4.82 2.94
N PHE A 39 4.52 -5.50 1.93
CA PHE A 39 3.10 -5.44 1.58
C PHE A 39 2.24 -5.81 2.79
N SER A 40 2.56 -6.92 3.42
CA SER A 40 1.79 -7.42 4.56
C SER A 40 1.81 -6.44 5.74
N ILE A 41 2.97 -5.86 6.03
CA ILE A 41 3.11 -4.90 7.12
C ILE A 41 2.41 -3.58 6.78
N ALA A 42 2.58 -3.08 5.56
CA ALA A 42 1.89 -1.86 5.12
C ALA A 42 0.37 -2.00 5.24
N ASN A 43 -0.15 -3.18 4.90
CA ASN A 43 -1.57 -3.46 5.01
C ASN A 43 -2.04 -3.41 6.46
N VAL A 44 -1.27 -3.98 7.39
CA VAL A 44 -1.59 -3.94 8.82
C VAL A 44 -1.61 -2.49 9.33
N PHE A 45 -0.63 -1.69 8.94
CA PHE A 45 -0.57 -0.28 9.34
C PHE A 45 -1.76 0.50 8.79
N SER A 46 -2.12 0.27 7.51
CA SER A 46 -3.29 0.91 6.90
C SER A 46 -4.58 0.52 7.62
N TYR A 47 -4.73 -0.76 7.93
CA TYR A 47 -5.91 -1.27 8.64
C TYR A 47 -6.07 -0.63 10.02
N ASN A 48 -4.94 -0.37 10.70
CA ASN A 48 -4.94 0.25 12.02
C ASN A 48 -4.90 1.79 11.95
N GLU A 49 -5.09 2.36 10.75
CA GLU A 49 -5.20 3.79 10.51
C GLU A 49 -3.93 4.60 10.78
N TYR A 50 -2.78 3.95 10.72
CA TYR A 50 -1.48 4.64 10.76
C TYR A 50 -1.08 5.04 9.35
N PHE A 51 -1.88 5.94 8.76
CA PHE A 51 -1.77 6.28 7.33
C PHE A 51 -0.43 6.92 6.97
N LYS A 52 0.05 7.85 7.78
CA LYS A 52 1.32 8.52 7.51
C LYS A 52 2.50 7.55 7.49
N GLU A 53 2.45 6.53 8.34
CA GLU A 53 3.50 5.51 8.42
C GLU A 53 3.34 4.46 7.33
N ALA A 54 2.10 4.17 6.95
CA ALA A 54 1.80 3.18 5.92
C ALA A 54 2.27 3.62 4.53
N ILE A 55 2.13 4.91 4.20
CA ILE A 55 2.48 5.42 2.87
C ILE A 55 3.92 5.11 2.48
N PRO A 56 4.94 5.44 3.27
CA PRO A 56 6.31 5.05 2.90
C PRO A 56 6.52 3.54 2.82
N MET A 57 5.80 2.75 3.60
CA MET A 57 5.87 1.29 3.53
C MET A 57 5.30 0.77 2.22
N TRP A 58 4.19 1.34 1.76
CA TRP A 58 3.61 1.02 0.47
C TRP A 58 4.54 1.40 -0.68
N GLN A 59 5.21 2.56 -0.59
CA GLN A 59 6.16 2.98 -1.61
C GLN A 59 7.33 2.00 -1.70
N LYS A 60 7.89 1.58 -0.57
CA LYS A 60 8.98 0.59 -0.55
C LYS A 60 8.53 -0.75 -1.11
N THR A 61 7.30 -1.16 -0.80
CA THR A 61 6.70 -2.37 -1.35
C THR A 61 6.75 -2.33 -2.89
N PHE A 62 6.27 -1.23 -3.44
CA PHE A 62 6.24 -1.04 -4.89
C PHE A 62 7.66 -1.04 -5.49
N ASP A 63 8.58 -0.34 -4.86
CA ASP A 63 9.96 -0.18 -5.35
C ASP A 63 10.71 -1.51 -5.44
N CYS A 64 10.37 -2.49 -4.60
CA CYS A 64 11.00 -3.80 -4.60
C CYS A 64 10.30 -4.81 -5.51
N MET A 65 9.14 -4.45 -6.05
CA MET A 65 8.29 -5.40 -6.78
C MET A 65 8.81 -5.62 -8.20
N PRO A 66 8.89 -6.90 -8.66
CA PRO A 66 9.27 -7.16 -10.04
C PRO A 66 8.13 -6.83 -11.01
N LYS A 67 8.46 -6.43 -12.23
CA LYS A 67 7.47 -6.17 -13.27
C LYS A 67 6.86 -7.49 -13.79
N PRO A 68 5.57 -7.51 -14.13
CA PRO A 68 4.60 -6.42 -14.02
C PRO A 68 4.19 -6.21 -12.56
N ARG A 69 4.18 -4.95 -12.14
CA ARG A 69 3.93 -4.61 -10.74
C ARG A 69 2.44 -4.46 -10.47
N TYR A 70 2.01 -4.85 -9.27
CA TYR A 70 0.61 -4.73 -8.87
C TYR A 70 0.25 -3.27 -8.56
N THR A 71 -1.02 -2.94 -8.75
CA THR A 71 -1.53 -1.59 -8.51
C THR A 71 -1.82 -1.30 -7.05
N ASP A 72 -1.80 -2.34 -6.22
CA ASP A 72 -2.24 -2.28 -4.81
C ASP A 72 -1.56 -1.17 -4.01
N SER A 73 -0.27 -0.96 -4.20
CA SER A 73 0.47 0.06 -3.45
C SER A 73 -0.04 1.47 -3.73
N PHE A 74 -0.23 1.82 -5.00
CA PHE A 74 -0.72 3.15 -5.35
C PHE A 74 -2.17 3.35 -4.91
N GLU A 75 -3.00 2.32 -5.07
CA GLU A 75 -4.38 2.38 -4.60
C GLU A 75 -4.42 2.58 -3.08
N ALA A 76 -3.61 1.82 -2.34
CA ALA A 76 -3.56 1.93 -0.88
C ALA A 76 -3.05 3.31 -0.44
N MET A 77 -2.02 3.84 -1.10
CA MET A 77 -1.49 5.17 -0.78
C MET A 77 -2.54 6.25 -1.05
N ALA A 78 -3.25 6.14 -2.17
CA ALA A 78 -4.34 7.07 -2.49
C ALA A 78 -5.43 7.01 -1.43
N GLN A 79 -5.84 5.82 -1.02
CA GLN A 79 -6.87 5.64 0.01
C GLN A 79 -6.43 6.19 1.36
N CYS A 80 -5.16 6.00 1.73
CA CYS A 80 -4.61 6.62 2.94
C CYS A 80 -4.73 8.14 2.88
N CYS A 81 -4.42 8.73 1.72
CA CYS A 81 -4.51 10.18 1.53
C CYS A 81 -5.97 10.67 1.63
N VAL A 82 -6.91 9.93 1.03
CA VAL A 82 -8.34 10.26 1.14
C VAL A 82 -8.76 10.27 2.61
N ARG A 83 -8.36 9.24 3.37
CA ARG A 83 -8.71 9.13 4.79
C ARG A 83 -8.10 10.26 5.63
N MET A 84 -6.97 10.79 5.21
CA MET A 84 -6.34 11.94 5.86
C MET A 84 -6.88 13.29 5.39
N GLY A 85 -7.78 13.31 4.41
CA GLY A 85 -8.31 14.52 3.82
C GLY A 85 -7.39 15.18 2.80
N ASP A 86 -6.35 14.50 2.37
CA ASP A 86 -5.39 15.00 1.38
C ASP A 86 -5.79 14.52 -0.02
N HIS A 87 -6.82 15.16 -0.58
CA HIS A 87 -7.36 14.77 -1.89
C HIS A 87 -6.37 15.03 -3.03
N GLU A 88 -5.56 16.07 -2.91
CA GLU A 88 -4.57 16.40 -3.93
C GLU A 88 -3.55 15.28 -4.10
N SER A 89 -2.98 14.79 -2.99
CA SER A 89 -2.05 13.67 -3.04
C SER A 89 -2.72 12.38 -3.49
N ALA A 90 -3.97 12.16 -3.08
CA ALA A 90 -4.73 10.98 -3.50
C ALA A 90 -4.87 10.95 -5.03
N VAL A 91 -5.20 12.08 -5.65
CA VAL A 91 -5.31 12.20 -7.11
C VAL A 91 -3.98 11.83 -7.78
N GLU A 92 -2.87 12.31 -7.23
CA GLU A 92 -1.55 12.01 -7.79
C GLU A 92 -1.24 10.50 -7.74
N TYR A 93 -1.58 9.83 -6.65
CA TYR A 93 -1.38 8.38 -6.55
C TYR A 93 -2.30 7.60 -7.50
N TYR A 94 -3.56 8.01 -7.65
CA TYR A 94 -4.44 7.37 -8.62
C TYR A 94 -3.97 7.57 -10.06
N LYS A 95 -3.39 8.74 -10.37
CA LYS A 95 -2.80 8.98 -11.70
C LYS A 95 -1.60 8.06 -11.95
N LYS A 96 -0.80 7.82 -10.91
CA LYS A 96 0.32 6.87 -11.01
C LYS A 96 -0.18 5.44 -11.23
N GLU A 97 -1.30 5.10 -10.63
CA GLU A 97 -1.92 3.79 -10.84
C GLU A 97 -2.38 3.62 -12.30
N LEU A 98 -2.99 4.65 -12.89
CA LEU A 98 -3.36 4.64 -14.30
C LEU A 98 -2.14 4.46 -15.20
N GLU A 99 -1.07 5.18 -14.90
CA GLU A 99 0.18 5.09 -15.64
C GLU A 99 0.78 3.68 -15.55
N LEU A 100 0.75 3.10 -14.38
CA LEU A 100 1.22 1.73 -14.14
C LEU A 100 0.42 0.70 -14.94
N LEU A 101 -0.90 0.84 -14.97
CA LEU A 101 -1.76 -0.05 -15.75
C LEU A 101 -1.37 -0.01 -17.23
N ARG A 102 -1.06 1.16 -17.74
CA ARG A 102 -0.63 1.32 -19.13
C ARG A 102 0.77 0.75 -19.36
N GLU A 103 1.72 1.08 -18.50
CA GLU A 103 3.13 0.73 -18.70
C GLU A 103 3.44 -0.72 -18.42
N ASP A 104 2.96 -1.26 -17.31
CA ASP A 104 3.28 -2.63 -16.90
C ASP A 104 2.30 -3.65 -17.46
N TRP A 105 1.04 -3.28 -17.66
CA TRP A 105 -0.02 -4.21 -18.03
C TRP A 105 -0.60 -3.95 -19.42
N GLY A 106 -0.19 -2.88 -20.09
CA GLY A 106 -0.68 -2.54 -21.42
C GLY A 106 -2.15 -2.17 -21.46
N LEU A 107 -2.74 -1.83 -20.33
CA LEU A 107 -4.17 -1.53 -20.23
C LEU A 107 -4.39 -0.03 -20.37
N LYS A 108 -4.99 0.39 -21.51
CA LYS A 108 -5.20 1.80 -21.83
C LYS A 108 -6.65 2.25 -21.68
N TYR A 109 -7.58 1.31 -21.64
CA TYR A 109 -9.02 1.60 -21.55
C TYR A 109 -9.72 0.38 -20.96
N GLY A 110 -10.98 0.55 -20.61
CA GLY A 110 -11.80 -0.52 -20.04
C GLY A 110 -12.34 -0.15 -18.67
N ALA A 111 -13.08 -1.06 -18.05
CA ALA A 111 -13.78 -0.82 -16.80
C ALA A 111 -12.86 -0.35 -15.67
N GLU A 112 -11.67 -0.94 -15.56
CA GLU A 112 -10.73 -0.60 -14.50
C GLU A 112 -10.18 0.82 -14.67
N VAL A 113 -9.82 1.19 -15.89
CA VAL A 113 -9.35 2.54 -16.22
C VAL A 113 -10.48 3.55 -15.99
N ASP A 114 -11.68 3.23 -16.43
CA ASP A 114 -12.85 4.10 -16.26
C ASP A 114 -13.15 4.36 -14.77
N ALA A 115 -13.04 3.32 -13.95
CA ALA A 115 -13.28 3.44 -12.52
C ALA A 115 -12.26 4.37 -11.85
N LEU A 116 -11.00 4.28 -12.25
CA LEU A 116 -9.94 5.15 -11.72
C LEU A 116 -10.14 6.60 -12.16
N GLU A 117 -10.50 6.81 -13.43
CA GLU A 117 -10.77 8.15 -13.95
C GLU A 117 -11.95 8.79 -13.23
N GLU A 118 -12.98 8.00 -12.93
CA GLU A 118 -14.14 8.45 -12.17
C GLU A 118 -13.75 8.87 -10.75
N GLU A 119 -12.92 8.06 -10.10
CA GLU A 119 -12.42 8.34 -8.74
C GLU A 119 -11.61 9.64 -8.72
N ILE A 120 -10.77 9.85 -9.71
CA ILE A 120 -9.97 11.08 -9.84
C ILE A 120 -10.91 12.28 -9.97
N ARG A 121 -11.92 12.20 -10.84
CA ARG A 121 -12.89 13.29 -11.02
C ARG A 121 -13.64 13.59 -9.72
N ALA A 122 -14.01 12.56 -8.99
CA ALA A 122 -14.75 12.72 -7.75
C ALA A 122 -13.94 13.45 -6.66
N LEU A 123 -12.62 13.36 -6.71
CA LEU A 123 -11.73 13.99 -5.74
C LEU A 123 -11.31 15.41 -6.14
N GLN A 124 -11.51 15.76 -7.39
CA GLN A 124 -11.22 17.08 -7.91
C GLN A 124 -12.48 17.97 -7.83
#